data_95b44f0c558e54ac1062f4c2149550b8
#
_entry.id   95b44f0c558e54ac1062f4c2149550b8
#
_cell.length_a   1.000
_cell.length_b   1.000
_cell.length_c   1.000
_cell.angle_alpha   90.00
_cell.angle_beta   90.00
_cell.angle_gamma   90.00
#
_symmetry.space_group_name_H-M   'P 1'
#
loop_
_entity.id
_entity.type
_entity.pdbx_description
1 polymer ?
#
loop_
_entity_poly.entity_id
_entity_poly.type
_entity_poly.pdbx_seq_one_letter_code
_entity_poly.pdbx_strand_id
1 'polypeptide(L)'
;MKLSNGDISILIGCLGALLLVLGLIWLIRRLRKDPYPYERRPLLTDNEAQFYEVLRPAAEALDLQVLIKMRLADIMAVKSTEKDYMAAFNRIKAKHTDFILTDPETMEVLMGIELDDKSHEQDARIERDIFVDGAYRACGIPLLHVWNPMTTEELLDLIEENL
;
A
#
# COMPACT_ATOMS: atom_id res chain seq x y z
N MET A 1 -5.19 19.06 65.74
CA MET A 1 -4.78 17.67 65.88
C MET A 1 -3.30 17.62 65.41
N LYS A 2 -2.36 17.42 66.34
CA LYS A 2 -0.94 17.32 65.95
C LYS A 2 -0.68 15.84 65.63
N LEU A 3 -0.17 15.60 64.41
CA LEU A 3 0.28 14.27 64.00
C LEU A 3 1.42 13.81 64.94
N SER A 4 1.39 12.57 65.40
CA SER A 4 2.45 11.96 66.15
C SER A 4 3.67 11.69 65.27
N ASN A 5 4.87 11.66 65.83
CA ASN A 5 6.08 11.33 65.05
C ASN A 5 5.97 9.94 64.36
N GLY A 6 5.22 9.02 64.98
CA GLY A 6 4.91 7.71 64.36
C GLY A 6 4.04 7.82 63.12
N ASP A 7 3.02 8.68 63.12
CA ASP A 7 2.12 8.88 61.96
C ASP A 7 2.88 9.50 60.77
N ILE A 8 3.82 10.41 61.07
CA ILE A 8 4.69 11.04 60.06
C ILE A 8 5.62 10.01 59.41
N SER A 9 6.21 9.12 60.22
CA SER A 9 7.10 8.07 59.69
C SER A 9 6.36 7.07 58.81
N ILE A 10 5.12 6.72 59.16
CA ILE A 10 4.27 5.82 58.35
C ILE A 10 3.90 6.54 57.02
N LEU A 11 3.53 7.80 57.07
CA LEU A 11 3.20 8.59 55.86
C LEU A 11 4.38 8.69 54.89
N ILE A 12 5.58 8.93 55.40
CA ILE A 12 6.83 8.97 54.60
C ILE A 12 7.09 7.60 53.96
N GLY A 13 6.93 6.51 54.74
CA GLY A 13 7.08 5.14 54.22
C GLY A 13 6.09 4.81 53.11
N CYS A 14 4.81 5.16 53.29
CA CYS A 14 3.77 4.97 52.26
C CYS A 14 4.04 5.78 50.98
N LEU A 15 4.47 7.04 51.15
CA LEU A 15 4.83 7.88 49.99
C LEU A 15 6.03 7.29 49.23
N GLY A 16 7.05 6.84 49.93
CA GLY A 16 8.22 6.16 49.35
C GLY A 16 7.82 4.91 48.55
N ALA A 17 6.99 4.06 49.16
CA ALA A 17 6.48 2.86 48.50
C ALA A 17 5.65 3.22 47.20
N LEU A 18 4.79 4.23 47.28
CA LEU A 18 4.02 4.70 46.13
C LEU A 18 4.92 5.18 45.00
N LEU A 19 5.96 5.97 45.32
CA LEU A 19 6.91 6.46 44.32
C LEU A 19 7.70 5.32 43.67
N LEU A 20 8.08 4.28 44.43
CA LEU A 20 8.74 3.09 43.90
C LEU A 20 7.82 2.32 42.95
N VAL A 21 6.54 2.14 43.30
CA VAL A 21 5.55 1.47 42.45
C VAL A 21 5.33 2.27 41.15
N LEU A 22 5.15 3.60 41.24
CA LEU A 22 5.00 4.46 40.06
C LEU A 22 6.25 4.44 39.17
N GLY A 23 7.45 4.45 39.79
CA GLY A 23 8.72 4.32 39.07
C GLY A 23 8.84 2.97 38.35
N LEU A 24 8.43 1.88 39.01
CA LEU A 24 8.42 0.55 38.43
C LEU A 24 7.42 0.45 37.27
N ILE A 25 6.21 0.99 37.43
CA ILE A 25 5.20 1.06 36.35
C ILE A 25 5.74 1.85 35.19
N TRP A 26 6.36 3.02 35.43
CA TRP A 26 6.97 3.83 34.37
C TRP A 26 8.09 3.08 33.66
N LEU A 27 8.97 2.38 34.41
CA LEU A 27 10.04 1.57 33.84
C LEU A 27 9.50 0.42 32.99
N ILE A 28 8.50 -0.32 33.49
CA ILE A 28 7.84 -1.40 32.73
C ILE A 28 7.21 -0.87 31.45
N ARG A 29 6.51 0.28 31.50
CA ARG A 29 5.95 0.92 30.30
C ARG A 29 7.02 1.36 29.31
N ARG A 30 8.16 1.85 29.81
CA ARG A 30 9.29 2.25 28.97
C ARG A 30 9.98 1.05 28.31
N LEU A 31 10.10 -0.07 29.03
CA LEU A 31 10.70 -1.31 28.50
C LEU A 31 9.76 -2.08 27.57
N ARG A 32 8.44 -1.90 27.70
CA ARG A 32 7.42 -2.48 26.81
C ARG A 32 7.19 -1.64 25.55
N LYS A 33 8.19 -0.88 25.07
CA LYS A 33 8.08 -0.29 23.72
C LYS A 33 7.94 -1.41 22.71
N ASP A 34 6.88 -1.32 21.92
CA ASP A 34 6.71 -2.22 20.78
C ASP A 34 7.99 -2.14 19.93
N PRO A 35 8.70 -3.26 19.70
CA PRO A 35 9.90 -3.27 18.87
C PRO A 35 9.57 -2.94 17.40
N TYR A 36 8.28 -2.97 17.02
CA TYR A 36 7.82 -2.73 15.66
C TYR A 36 7.12 -1.36 15.55
N PRO A 37 7.75 -0.35 14.94
CA PRO A 37 7.22 1.01 14.84
C PRO A 37 6.24 1.14 13.65
N TYR A 38 5.27 0.22 13.54
CA TYR A 38 4.33 0.17 12.43
C TYR A 38 2.90 0.42 12.89
N GLU A 39 2.13 1.07 12.04
CA GLU A 39 0.70 1.30 12.25
C GLU A 39 -0.10 0.90 11.00
N ARG A 40 -1.38 0.67 11.18
CA ARG A 40 -2.30 0.37 10.07
C ARG A 40 -2.56 1.64 9.27
N ARG A 41 -2.54 1.51 7.94
CA ARG A 41 -2.98 2.56 7.01
C ARG A 41 -4.00 2.00 6.02
N PRO A 42 -4.85 2.85 5.41
CA PRO A 42 -5.66 2.47 4.26
C PRO A 42 -4.78 1.94 3.11
N LEU A 43 -5.30 0.96 2.37
CA LEU A 43 -4.61 0.39 1.22
C LEU A 43 -4.71 1.32 -0.01
N LEU A 44 -5.88 1.95 -0.15
CA LEU A 44 -6.17 2.91 -1.23
C LEU A 44 -6.24 4.33 -0.66
N THR A 45 -5.83 5.30 -1.46
CA THR A 45 -6.13 6.71 -1.26
C THR A 45 -7.62 6.98 -1.53
N ASP A 46 -8.14 8.13 -1.13
CA ASP A 46 -9.54 8.49 -1.35
C ASP A 46 -9.91 8.50 -2.84
N ASN A 47 -9.01 8.97 -3.72
CA ASN A 47 -9.20 8.98 -5.18
C ASN A 47 -9.23 7.55 -5.75
N GLU A 48 -8.30 6.71 -5.33
CA GLU A 48 -8.25 5.31 -5.74
C GLU A 48 -9.45 4.51 -5.22
N ALA A 49 -9.93 4.80 -4.01
CA ALA A 49 -11.12 4.17 -3.45
C ALA A 49 -12.37 4.54 -4.24
N GLN A 50 -12.53 5.82 -4.62
CA GLN A 50 -13.63 6.26 -5.47
C GLN A 50 -13.59 5.58 -6.85
N PHE A 51 -12.41 5.49 -7.46
CA PHE A 51 -12.24 4.80 -8.74
C PHE A 51 -12.54 3.30 -8.63
N TYR A 52 -12.13 2.66 -7.55
CA TYR A 52 -12.39 1.24 -7.30
C TYR A 52 -13.89 0.91 -7.24
N GLU A 53 -14.74 1.82 -6.70
CA GLU A 53 -16.20 1.64 -6.69
C GLU A 53 -16.80 1.59 -8.10
N VAL A 54 -16.16 2.23 -9.08
CA VAL A 54 -16.55 2.22 -10.49
C VAL A 54 -15.93 1.03 -11.24
N LEU A 55 -14.66 0.72 -10.95
CA LEU A 55 -13.92 -0.35 -11.60
C LEU A 55 -14.48 -1.74 -11.25
N ARG A 56 -14.81 -1.97 -10.00
CA ARG A 56 -15.27 -3.28 -9.54
C ARG A 56 -16.51 -3.78 -10.31
N PRO A 57 -17.62 -3.02 -10.43
CA PRO A 57 -18.77 -3.49 -11.21
C PRO A 57 -18.49 -3.63 -12.72
N ALA A 58 -17.59 -2.81 -13.29
CA ALA A 58 -17.19 -2.96 -14.70
C ALA A 58 -16.41 -4.28 -14.91
N ALA A 59 -15.48 -4.59 -14.02
CA ALA A 59 -14.73 -5.85 -14.06
C ALA A 59 -15.64 -7.07 -13.82
N GLU A 60 -16.56 -7.00 -12.86
CA GLU A 60 -17.55 -8.06 -12.58
C GLU A 60 -18.44 -8.34 -13.82
N ALA A 61 -18.83 -7.31 -14.57
CA ALA A 61 -19.63 -7.47 -15.80
C ALA A 61 -18.87 -8.23 -16.91
N LEU A 62 -17.53 -8.19 -16.88
CA LEU A 62 -16.65 -8.90 -17.82
C LEU A 62 -16.10 -10.21 -17.26
N ASP A 63 -16.59 -10.68 -16.12
CA ASP A 63 -16.10 -11.85 -15.41
C ASP A 63 -14.60 -11.78 -15.10
N LEU A 64 -14.14 -10.59 -14.67
CA LEU A 64 -12.76 -10.30 -14.30
C LEU A 64 -12.62 -10.07 -12.80
N GLN A 65 -11.45 -10.43 -12.25
CA GLN A 65 -11.08 -10.12 -10.87
C GLN A 65 -10.17 -8.91 -10.80
N VAL A 66 -10.43 -8.01 -9.84
CA VAL A 66 -9.59 -6.84 -9.58
C VAL A 66 -8.63 -7.14 -8.44
N LEU A 67 -7.33 -7.00 -8.68
CA LEU A 67 -6.28 -6.97 -7.67
C LEU A 67 -5.76 -5.54 -7.53
N ILE A 68 -5.38 -5.14 -6.31
CA ILE A 68 -4.98 -3.77 -6.01
C ILE A 68 -3.54 -3.69 -5.51
N LYS A 69 -2.81 -2.63 -5.93
CA LYS A 69 -1.44 -2.33 -5.47
C LYS A 69 -0.46 -3.49 -5.67
N MET A 70 -0.55 -4.17 -6.82
CA MET A 70 0.37 -5.26 -7.14
C MET A 70 1.74 -4.73 -7.58
N ARG A 71 2.81 -5.29 -7.01
CA ARG A 71 4.16 -4.93 -7.45
C ARG A 71 4.41 -5.47 -8.86
N LEU A 72 5.16 -4.72 -9.67
CA LEU A 72 5.56 -5.20 -10.99
C LEU A 72 6.31 -6.54 -10.92
N ALA A 73 7.13 -6.74 -9.89
CA ALA A 73 7.87 -8.00 -9.70
C ALA A 73 6.98 -9.20 -9.31
N ASP A 74 5.69 -9.00 -8.98
CA ASP A 74 4.75 -10.08 -8.71
C ASP A 74 3.97 -10.49 -9.98
N ILE A 75 3.94 -9.61 -11.01
CA ILE A 75 3.19 -9.82 -12.25
C ILE A 75 4.08 -10.00 -13.49
N MET A 76 5.37 -9.68 -13.39
CA MET A 76 6.34 -9.86 -14.47
C MET A 76 7.70 -10.29 -13.93
N ALA A 77 8.45 -11.04 -14.74
CA ALA A 77 9.78 -11.54 -14.39
C ALA A 77 10.86 -10.98 -15.34
N VAL A 78 12.06 -10.83 -14.80
CA VAL A 78 13.23 -10.52 -15.64
C VAL A 78 13.57 -11.74 -16.49
N LYS A 79 13.81 -11.55 -17.79
CA LYS A 79 14.19 -12.62 -18.70
C LYS A 79 15.49 -13.28 -18.23
N SER A 80 15.55 -14.63 -18.28
CA SER A 80 16.74 -15.39 -17.87
C SER A 80 18.00 -15.10 -18.71
N THR A 81 17.81 -14.52 -19.89
CA THR A 81 18.90 -14.09 -20.80
C THR A 81 19.48 -12.72 -20.46
N GLU A 82 18.90 -12.00 -19.48
CA GLU A 82 19.35 -10.67 -19.09
C GLU A 82 20.70 -10.77 -18.36
N LYS A 83 21.70 -10.05 -18.86
CA LYS A 83 23.07 -10.08 -18.30
C LYS A 83 23.16 -9.41 -16.94
N ASP A 84 22.42 -8.34 -16.75
CA ASP A 84 22.35 -7.62 -15.48
C ASP A 84 20.97 -7.82 -14.82
N TYR A 85 20.71 -9.09 -14.47
CA TYR A 85 19.45 -9.50 -13.84
C TYR A 85 19.08 -8.64 -12.62
N MET A 86 20.06 -8.38 -11.73
CA MET A 86 19.78 -7.65 -10.49
C MET A 86 19.46 -6.17 -10.73
N ALA A 87 20.10 -5.52 -11.70
CA ALA A 87 19.75 -4.15 -12.07
C ALA A 87 18.34 -4.10 -12.66
N ALA A 88 17.99 -5.01 -13.56
CA ALA A 88 16.62 -5.11 -14.12
C ALA A 88 15.58 -5.40 -13.03
N PHE A 89 15.84 -6.36 -12.15
CA PHE A 89 14.92 -6.69 -11.02
C PHE A 89 14.74 -5.51 -10.08
N ASN A 90 15.80 -4.78 -9.74
CA ASN A 90 15.74 -3.60 -8.89
C ASN A 90 14.84 -2.49 -9.46
N ARG A 91 14.66 -2.43 -10.77
CA ARG A 91 13.78 -1.45 -11.42
C ARG A 91 12.29 -1.77 -11.22
N ILE A 92 11.91 -3.05 -11.12
CA ILE A 92 10.50 -3.49 -10.98
C ILE A 92 10.09 -3.77 -9.54
N LYS A 93 11.00 -4.19 -8.64
CA LYS A 93 10.68 -4.70 -7.30
C LYS A 93 9.95 -3.72 -6.37
N ALA A 94 10.13 -2.42 -6.56
CA ALA A 94 9.56 -1.36 -5.71
C ALA A 94 8.49 -0.53 -6.42
N LYS A 95 8.12 -0.90 -7.64
CA LYS A 95 7.05 -0.25 -8.40
C LYS A 95 5.77 -1.08 -8.28
N HIS A 96 4.64 -0.40 -8.26
CA HIS A 96 3.31 -1.00 -8.15
C HIS A 96 2.44 -0.45 -9.26
N THR A 97 1.52 -1.27 -9.74
CA THR A 97 0.37 -0.82 -10.52
C THR A 97 -0.82 -0.67 -9.58
N ASP A 98 -1.63 0.36 -9.78
CA ASP A 98 -2.75 0.66 -8.90
C ASP A 98 -3.80 -0.44 -8.91
N PHE A 99 -4.18 -0.91 -10.10
CA PHE A 99 -5.14 -2.01 -10.27
C PHE A 99 -4.67 -2.96 -11.36
N ILE A 100 -4.97 -4.25 -11.17
CA ILE A 100 -4.69 -5.32 -12.12
C ILE A 100 -6.00 -6.07 -12.36
N LEU A 101 -6.33 -6.32 -13.62
CA LEU A 101 -7.41 -7.23 -13.99
C LEU A 101 -6.83 -8.60 -14.31
N THR A 102 -7.43 -9.63 -13.73
CA THR A 102 -7.02 -11.02 -13.92
C THR A 102 -8.22 -11.88 -14.29
N ASP A 103 -7.95 -12.97 -14.98
CA ASP A 103 -8.89 -14.07 -15.07
C ASP A 103 -9.13 -14.67 -13.67
N PRO A 104 -10.39 -14.86 -13.24
CA PRO A 104 -10.70 -15.27 -11.87
C PRO A 104 -10.35 -16.74 -11.58
N GLU A 105 -10.24 -17.60 -12.59
CA GLU A 105 -9.96 -19.03 -12.43
C GLU A 105 -8.45 -19.31 -12.46
N THR A 106 -7.73 -18.69 -13.41
CA THR A 106 -6.30 -18.94 -13.64
C THR A 106 -5.39 -17.96 -12.94
N MET A 107 -5.91 -16.81 -12.54
CA MET A 107 -5.15 -15.66 -12.03
C MET A 107 -4.16 -15.07 -13.07
N GLU A 108 -4.37 -15.37 -14.35
CA GLU A 108 -3.58 -14.76 -15.43
C GLU A 108 -3.82 -13.24 -15.47
N VAL A 109 -2.74 -12.49 -15.58
CA VAL A 109 -2.82 -11.03 -15.66
C VAL A 109 -3.22 -10.64 -17.08
N LEU A 110 -4.37 -10.02 -17.23
CA LEU A 110 -4.94 -9.61 -18.50
C LEU A 110 -4.67 -8.14 -18.81
N MET A 111 -4.69 -7.27 -17.78
CA MET A 111 -4.54 -5.83 -17.96
C MET A 111 -4.05 -5.15 -16.69
N GLY A 112 -3.21 -4.10 -16.82
CA GLY A 112 -2.91 -3.14 -15.77
C GLY A 112 -3.71 -1.85 -15.94
N ILE A 113 -4.03 -1.19 -14.82
CA ILE A 113 -4.68 0.14 -14.81
C ILE A 113 -3.92 1.03 -13.82
N GLU A 114 -3.44 2.16 -14.31
CA GLU A 114 -2.86 3.26 -13.52
C GLU A 114 -3.86 4.40 -13.44
N LEU A 115 -4.13 4.89 -12.23
CA LEU A 115 -4.99 6.05 -12.02
C LEU A 115 -4.13 7.31 -11.97
N ASP A 116 -4.10 8.04 -13.07
CA ASP A 116 -3.31 9.25 -13.20
C ASP A 116 -3.92 10.41 -12.43
N ASP A 117 -3.06 11.16 -11.74
CA ASP A 117 -3.44 12.38 -11.04
C ASP A 117 -2.93 13.60 -11.82
N LYS A 118 -3.80 14.58 -12.08
CA LYS A 118 -3.48 15.77 -12.87
C LYS A 118 -2.45 16.71 -12.20
N SER A 119 -1.97 16.39 -11.00
CA SER A 119 -1.07 17.22 -10.22
C SER A 119 0.41 16.94 -10.53
N HIS A 120 1.01 17.86 -11.28
CA HIS A 120 2.44 18.15 -11.41
C HIS A 120 3.35 17.11 -12.10
N GLU A 121 3.65 17.40 -13.35
CA GLU A 121 4.78 16.87 -14.13
C GLU A 121 6.11 17.20 -13.45
N GLN A 122 6.77 16.19 -12.87
CA GLN A 122 8.18 16.25 -12.52
C GLN A 122 8.92 15.25 -13.41
N ASP A 123 10.10 15.62 -13.94
CA ASP A 123 10.91 14.79 -14.86
C ASP A 123 11.11 13.34 -14.39
N ALA A 124 11.28 13.12 -13.07
CA ALA A 124 11.42 11.80 -12.49
C ALA A 124 10.14 10.92 -12.59
N ARG A 125 8.95 11.54 -12.70
CA ARG A 125 7.69 10.83 -12.90
C ARG A 125 7.57 10.37 -14.35
N ILE A 126 7.94 11.22 -15.31
CA ILE A 126 7.93 10.90 -16.75
C ILE A 126 8.85 9.69 -17.03
N GLU A 127 10.08 9.68 -16.48
CA GLU A 127 10.99 8.53 -16.63
C GLU A 127 10.41 7.23 -16.04
N ARG A 128 9.72 7.34 -14.89
CA ARG A 128 9.07 6.20 -14.26
C ARG A 128 7.96 5.65 -15.16
N ASP A 129 7.08 6.51 -15.69
CA ASP A 129 5.93 6.14 -16.49
C ASP A 129 6.36 5.52 -17.83
N ILE A 130 7.33 6.13 -18.53
CA ILE A 130 7.95 5.53 -19.73
C ILE A 130 8.52 4.13 -19.44
N PHE A 131 9.12 3.93 -18.27
CA PHE A 131 9.65 2.63 -17.90
C PHE A 131 8.53 1.61 -17.65
N VAL A 132 7.46 1.99 -16.93
CA VAL A 132 6.34 1.11 -16.61
C VAL A 132 5.64 0.67 -17.89
N ASP A 133 5.31 1.62 -18.78
CA ASP A 133 4.75 1.34 -20.11
C ASP A 133 5.60 0.38 -20.92
N GLY A 134 6.90 0.62 -20.93
CA GLY A 134 7.86 -0.24 -21.63
C GLY A 134 7.90 -1.66 -21.05
N ALA A 135 7.78 -1.81 -19.74
CA ALA A 135 7.77 -3.11 -19.07
C ALA A 135 6.48 -3.90 -19.40
N TYR A 136 5.32 -3.27 -19.32
CA TYR A 136 4.03 -3.86 -19.70
C TYR A 136 4.02 -4.29 -21.17
N ARG A 137 4.44 -3.41 -22.07
CA ARG A 137 4.57 -3.72 -23.50
C ARG A 137 5.52 -4.90 -23.76
N ALA A 138 6.63 -5.00 -23.04
CA ALA A 138 7.59 -6.10 -23.17
C ALA A 138 7.02 -7.45 -22.72
N CYS A 139 6.01 -7.44 -21.83
CA CYS A 139 5.28 -8.62 -21.36
C CYS A 139 4.05 -8.93 -22.22
N GLY A 140 3.66 -8.04 -23.14
CA GLY A 140 2.43 -8.18 -23.93
C GLY A 140 1.16 -7.98 -23.11
N ILE A 141 1.24 -7.29 -21.98
CA ILE A 141 0.10 -6.96 -21.11
C ILE A 141 -0.32 -5.53 -21.42
N PRO A 142 -1.61 -5.26 -21.74
CA PRO A 142 -2.13 -3.90 -21.87
C PRO A 142 -1.99 -3.12 -20.54
N LEU A 143 -1.68 -1.82 -20.64
CA LEU A 143 -1.70 -0.89 -19.52
C LEU A 143 -2.57 0.30 -19.89
N LEU A 144 -3.64 0.52 -19.14
CA LEU A 144 -4.52 1.67 -19.27
C LEU A 144 -4.11 2.76 -18.29
N HIS A 145 -4.03 3.99 -18.80
CA HIS A 145 -3.95 5.22 -18.02
C HIS A 145 -5.32 5.88 -17.99
N VAL A 146 -5.88 6.04 -16.79
CA VAL A 146 -7.23 6.58 -16.61
C VAL A 146 -7.24 7.76 -15.65
N TRP A 147 -8.24 8.63 -15.81
CA TRP A 147 -8.44 9.79 -14.94
C TRP A 147 -9.84 9.77 -14.34
N ASN A 148 -9.96 10.06 -13.05
CA ASN A 148 -11.25 10.32 -12.42
C ASN A 148 -11.78 11.72 -12.82
N PRO A 149 -13.11 11.90 -12.96
CA PRO A 149 -14.16 10.89 -12.83
C PRO A 149 -14.45 10.14 -14.13
N MET A 150 -14.78 8.84 -14.00
CA MET A 150 -15.34 7.99 -15.07
C MET A 150 -16.60 7.29 -14.54
N THR A 151 -17.52 6.92 -15.43
CA THR A 151 -18.66 6.05 -15.10
C THR A 151 -18.27 4.59 -15.28
N THR A 152 -19.09 3.69 -14.71
CA THR A 152 -18.90 2.24 -14.87
C THR A 152 -19.01 1.82 -16.33
N GLU A 153 -19.96 2.40 -17.08
CA GLU A 153 -20.18 2.12 -18.49
C GLU A 153 -18.99 2.55 -19.35
N GLU A 154 -18.49 3.78 -19.15
CA GLU A 154 -17.30 4.27 -19.88
C GLU A 154 -16.07 3.40 -19.62
N LEU A 155 -15.92 2.93 -18.38
CA LEU A 155 -14.79 2.10 -18.01
C LEU A 155 -14.93 0.67 -18.54
N LEU A 156 -16.16 0.13 -18.59
CA LEU A 156 -16.45 -1.18 -19.16
C LEU A 156 -16.10 -1.17 -20.65
N ASP A 157 -16.60 -0.19 -21.41
CA ASP A 157 -16.29 -0.05 -22.84
C ASP A 157 -14.79 0.05 -23.08
N LEU A 158 -14.08 0.86 -22.26
CA LEU A 158 -12.64 1.03 -22.37
C LEU A 158 -11.86 -0.26 -22.08
N ILE A 159 -12.29 -1.05 -21.12
CA ILE A 159 -11.66 -2.35 -20.81
C ILE A 159 -11.90 -3.34 -21.95
N GLU A 160 -13.15 -3.47 -22.46
CA GLU A 160 -13.47 -4.36 -23.58
C GLU A 160 -12.67 -4.04 -24.85
N GLU A 161 -12.47 -2.76 -25.16
CA GLU A 161 -11.72 -2.33 -26.35
C GLU A 161 -10.22 -2.68 -26.27
N ASN A 162 -9.69 -2.92 -25.07
CA ASN A 162 -8.25 -3.10 -24.85
C ASN A 162 -7.86 -4.49 -24.31
N LEU A 163 -8.83 -5.39 -24.06
CA LEU A 163 -8.60 -6.81 -23.77
C LEU A 163 -8.33 -7.59 -25.06
#